data_517079abe274aef35a989084b9010760
#
_entry.id   517079abe274aef35a989084b9010760
#
_cell.length_a   1.000
_cell.length_b   1.000
_cell.length_c   1.000
_cell.angle_alpha   90.00
_cell.angle_beta   90.00
_cell.angle_gamma   90.00
#
_symmetry.space_group_name_H-M   'P 1'
#
loop_
_entity.id
_entity.type
_entity.pdbx_description
1 polymer ?
#
loop_
_entity_poly.entity_id
_entity_poly.type
_entity_poly.pdbx_seq_one_letter_code
_entity_poly.pdbx_strand_id
1 'polypeptide(L)'
;MQKLLQKLGTLVGILSGLFGIAVGLYYLFADMRTATAQADLAAKCRLEKTVCIMATARAAAEYGDAIGIAEKLHSGAQRLVFYPEHPESALEELIKVNPDYALIFILPEELDVNVAWNWLLASTKIDDDPFVDIRSGFITGATPAAAKAFIQRIVDVHEGRLKLPGKMIDQLGGNTEMARDAFNQMAGSFMIPVYTERFGVETITHGVQGFSQQRLNNMKGAGIIHFGGHGYPDHIVDTLNGVYVRKLGLSPCVVFNGACYTGVTGRWYDVTTGQLAENSVEPKLSFALGMLEQPVVGYLAALHPDHGIPVYQEMEYLAYSGTTLGDAIKNTYDGVVLGNGGKLPDLPTLSAGMQLAWSPRQIMLKGTAARVLFGDPTLAPMASFTRKPFTFATTTAEPGLLKIVATLQNPMLKATFTNTFENGLSGNSPFNDRALLKIELPEGQTKVSDVRLDKIGAGGSPLQGQIVGYAVEHDEGRNFLHVHIDVPSTAYQSGPLRQSGTSIELSAAL
;
A
#
# COMPACT_ATOMS: atom_id res chain seq x y z
N MET A 1 -3.66 -57.19 40.41
CA MET A 1 -3.73 -56.85 38.97
C MET A 1 -4.38 -55.49 38.72
N GLN A 2 -5.62 -55.21 39.20
CA GLN A 2 -6.33 -53.94 38.97
C GLN A 2 -5.60 -52.69 39.47
N LYS A 3 -5.00 -52.71 40.70
CA LYS A 3 -4.20 -51.58 41.20
C LYS A 3 -2.91 -51.29 40.41
N LEU A 4 -2.34 -52.30 39.75
CA LEU A 4 -1.18 -52.13 38.90
C LEU A 4 -1.54 -51.50 37.59
N LEU A 5 -2.65 -51.88 36.97
CA LEU A 5 -3.21 -51.30 35.73
C LEU A 5 -3.60 -49.83 35.94
N GLN A 6 -4.17 -49.49 37.08
CA GLN A 6 -4.53 -48.11 37.39
C GLN A 6 -3.27 -47.23 37.56
N LYS A 7 -2.22 -47.72 38.19
CA LYS A 7 -0.93 -46.99 38.29
C LYS A 7 -0.25 -46.83 36.95
N LEU A 8 -0.31 -47.84 36.07
CA LEU A 8 0.23 -47.75 34.71
C LEU A 8 -0.54 -46.72 33.87
N GLY A 9 -1.86 -46.71 33.95
CA GLY A 9 -2.71 -45.71 33.25
C GLY A 9 -2.41 -44.28 33.67
N THR A 10 -2.20 -44.05 35.00
CA THR A 10 -1.83 -42.72 35.50
C THR A 10 -0.43 -42.31 35.04
N LEU A 11 0.54 -43.25 35.02
CA LEU A 11 1.88 -42.94 34.52
C LEU A 11 1.92 -42.61 33.02
N VAL A 12 1.16 -43.34 32.20
CA VAL A 12 1.02 -43.07 30.77
C VAL A 12 0.34 -41.70 30.53
N GLY A 13 -0.67 -41.35 31.30
CA GLY A 13 -1.32 -40.05 31.24
C GLY A 13 -0.36 -38.89 31.57
N ILE A 14 0.46 -39.04 32.61
CA ILE A 14 1.46 -38.03 32.98
C ILE A 14 2.53 -37.89 31.91
N LEU A 15 3.05 -38.99 31.37
CA LEU A 15 4.06 -38.97 30.31
C LEU A 15 3.52 -38.34 29.01
N SER A 16 2.28 -38.64 28.64
CA SER A 16 1.63 -38.01 27.48
C SER A 16 1.43 -36.51 27.68
N GLY A 17 1.04 -36.09 28.89
CA GLY A 17 0.91 -34.67 29.25
C GLY A 17 2.26 -33.92 29.18
N LEU A 18 3.32 -34.52 29.75
CA LEU A 18 4.67 -33.95 29.70
C LEU A 18 5.22 -33.87 28.26
N PHE A 19 4.94 -34.88 27.43
CA PHE A 19 5.32 -34.87 26.03
C PHE A 19 4.57 -33.75 25.24
N GLY A 20 3.27 -33.59 25.49
CA GLY A 20 2.48 -32.50 24.89
C GLY A 20 2.99 -31.11 25.29
N ILE A 21 3.37 -30.92 26.57
CA ILE A 21 3.99 -29.68 27.03
C ILE A 21 5.36 -29.44 26.38
N ALA A 22 6.20 -30.47 26.29
CA ALA A 22 7.52 -30.37 25.65
C ALA A 22 7.40 -30.02 24.16
N VAL A 23 6.47 -30.64 23.45
CA VAL A 23 6.18 -30.32 22.03
C VAL A 23 5.66 -28.90 21.88
N GLY A 24 4.71 -28.47 22.75
CA GLY A 24 4.20 -27.10 22.75
C GLY A 24 5.27 -26.07 23.00
N LEU A 25 6.15 -26.31 23.98
CA LEU A 25 7.31 -25.46 24.26
C LEU A 25 8.33 -25.43 23.11
N TYR A 26 8.58 -26.57 22.47
CA TYR A 26 9.46 -26.62 21.30
C TYR A 26 8.95 -25.75 20.16
N TYR A 27 7.66 -25.81 19.81
CA TYR A 27 7.07 -24.95 18.80
C TYR A 27 7.08 -23.47 19.21
N LEU A 28 6.76 -23.17 20.46
CA LEU A 28 6.82 -21.79 20.98
C LEU A 28 8.26 -21.22 20.89
N PHE A 29 9.28 -22.00 21.27
CA PHE A 29 10.67 -21.57 21.15
C PHE A 29 11.17 -21.52 19.70
N ALA A 30 10.68 -22.41 18.82
CA ALA A 30 10.98 -22.35 17.40
C ALA A 30 10.37 -21.08 16.76
N ASP A 31 9.10 -20.77 17.07
CA ASP A 31 8.44 -19.56 16.59
C ASP A 31 9.11 -18.29 17.14
N MET A 32 9.50 -18.27 18.42
CA MET A 32 10.23 -17.14 19.01
C MET A 32 11.61 -16.94 18.36
N ARG A 33 12.37 -18.02 18.10
CA ARG A 33 13.65 -17.93 17.39
C ARG A 33 13.50 -17.45 15.97
N THR A 34 12.49 -17.94 15.28
CA THR A 34 12.16 -17.50 13.90
C THR A 34 11.76 -16.03 13.89
N ALA A 35 10.91 -15.59 14.81
CA ALA A 35 10.50 -14.20 14.95
C ALA A 35 11.69 -13.28 15.29
N THR A 36 12.60 -13.71 16.18
CA THR A 36 13.80 -12.94 16.52
C THR A 36 14.76 -12.83 15.34
N ALA A 37 15.02 -13.96 14.65
CA ALA A 37 15.88 -13.95 13.45
C ALA A 37 15.30 -13.10 12.32
N GLN A 38 13.97 -13.08 12.17
CA GLN A 38 13.27 -12.25 11.20
C GLN A 38 13.30 -10.77 11.59
N ALA A 39 13.15 -10.44 12.87
CA ALA A 39 13.28 -9.07 13.37
C ALA A 39 14.72 -8.55 13.17
N ASP A 40 15.72 -9.40 13.41
CA ASP A 40 17.13 -9.07 13.16
C ASP A 40 17.43 -8.89 11.66
N LEU A 41 16.84 -9.73 10.80
CA LEU A 41 16.96 -9.60 9.34
C LEU A 41 16.27 -8.32 8.84
N ALA A 42 15.07 -8.05 9.32
CA ALA A 42 14.34 -6.83 8.99
C ALA A 42 15.03 -5.56 9.53
N ALA A 43 15.67 -5.63 10.69
CA ALA A 43 16.52 -4.56 11.22
C ALA A 43 17.79 -4.37 10.38
N LYS A 44 18.40 -5.47 9.92
CA LYS A 44 19.60 -5.45 9.07
C LYS A 44 19.31 -4.90 7.68
N CYS A 45 18.19 -5.32 7.06
CA CYS A 45 17.74 -4.75 5.79
C CYS A 45 17.43 -3.24 5.90
N ARG A 46 16.92 -2.78 7.05
CA ARG A 46 16.70 -1.34 7.30
C ARG A 46 18.00 -0.54 7.41
N LEU A 47 19.08 -1.14 7.89
CA LEU A 47 20.39 -0.47 8.05
C LEU A 47 21.17 -0.36 6.73
N GLU A 48 20.82 -1.14 5.72
CA GLU A 48 21.50 -1.16 4.42
C GLU A 48 20.82 -0.29 3.36
N LYS A 49 19.60 0.21 3.61
CA LYS A 49 18.85 1.01 2.64
C LYS A 49 19.19 2.48 2.72
N THR A 50 19.40 3.07 1.55
CA THR A 50 19.76 4.49 1.43
C THR A 50 18.52 5.37 1.45
N VAL A 51 18.59 6.42 2.26
CA VAL A 51 17.55 7.44 2.37
C VAL A 51 18.08 8.77 1.94
N CYS A 52 17.35 9.52 1.11
CA CYS A 52 17.57 10.93 0.90
C CYS A 52 16.48 11.76 1.57
N ILE A 53 16.86 12.94 2.06
CA ILE A 53 15.94 13.95 2.58
C ILE A 53 15.89 15.07 1.57
N MET A 54 14.70 15.32 1.03
CA MET A 54 14.48 16.39 0.05
C MET A 54 13.62 17.48 0.67
N ALA A 55 13.88 18.72 0.28
CA ALA A 55 13.04 19.84 0.74
C ALA A 55 12.93 20.90 -0.35
N THR A 56 11.74 21.52 -0.48
CA THR A 56 11.65 22.76 -1.27
C THR A 56 12.44 23.86 -0.56
N ALA A 57 12.86 24.88 -1.29
CA ALA A 57 13.60 25.99 -0.70
C ALA A 57 12.80 26.68 0.43
N ARG A 58 11.49 26.80 0.24
CA ARG A 58 10.56 27.38 1.24
C ARG A 58 10.40 26.45 2.45
N ALA A 59 10.15 25.17 2.21
CA ALA A 59 10.05 24.19 3.30
C ALA A 59 11.35 24.08 4.08
N ALA A 60 12.51 24.17 3.41
CA ALA A 60 13.80 24.18 4.09
C ALA A 60 13.96 25.39 5.04
N ALA A 61 13.41 26.53 4.67
CA ALA A 61 13.44 27.73 5.52
C ALA A 61 12.45 27.64 6.70
N GLU A 62 11.25 27.10 6.46
CA GLU A 62 10.19 27.07 7.46
C GLU A 62 10.22 25.85 8.38
N TYR A 63 10.59 24.66 7.83
CA TYR A 63 10.57 23.37 8.54
C TYR A 63 11.95 22.90 9.01
N GLY A 64 12.92 23.80 9.17
CA GLY A 64 14.29 23.45 9.55
C GLY A 64 14.39 22.53 10.76
N ASP A 65 13.59 22.77 11.81
CA ASP A 65 13.54 21.91 13.00
C ASP A 65 13.01 20.50 12.68
N ALA A 66 11.99 20.40 11.83
CA ALA A 66 11.41 19.13 11.42
C ALA A 66 12.40 18.32 10.56
N ILE A 67 13.09 18.98 9.65
CA ILE A 67 14.15 18.39 8.83
C ILE A 67 15.29 17.88 9.70
N GLY A 68 15.74 18.66 10.70
CA GLY A 68 16.79 18.21 11.63
C GLY A 68 16.40 17.01 12.48
N ILE A 69 15.10 16.77 12.73
CA ILE A 69 14.60 15.55 13.36
C ILE A 69 14.72 14.36 12.39
N ALA A 70 14.34 14.53 11.13
CA ALA A 70 14.45 13.49 10.10
C ALA A 70 15.92 13.10 9.83
N GLU A 71 16.83 14.08 9.77
CA GLU A 71 18.27 13.86 9.60
C GLU A 71 18.88 13.03 10.76
N LYS A 72 18.35 13.19 11.98
CA LYS A 72 18.75 12.36 13.12
C LYS A 72 18.20 10.94 13.03
N LEU A 73 16.98 10.78 12.58
CA LEU A 73 16.37 9.47 12.39
C LEU A 73 17.11 8.67 11.30
N HIS A 74 17.42 9.33 10.19
CA HIS A 74 18.11 8.78 9.04
C HIS A 74 19.55 9.29 9.00
N SER A 75 20.35 8.93 9.99
CA SER A 75 21.75 9.37 10.05
C SER A 75 22.53 8.89 8.82
N GLY A 76 23.15 9.83 8.10
CA GLY A 76 23.84 9.55 6.84
C GLY A 76 22.98 9.81 5.59
N ALA A 77 21.70 10.17 5.74
CA ALA A 77 20.88 10.59 4.62
C ALA A 77 21.45 11.84 3.96
N GLN A 78 21.52 11.82 2.63
CA GLN A 78 21.91 13.00 1.86
C GLN A 78 20.74 13.96 1.76
N ARG A 79 21.04 15.26 1.84
CA ARG A 79 20.05 16.32 1.68
C ARG A 79 20.09 16.87 0.27
N LEU A 80 18.92 16.86 -0.41
CA LEU A 80 18.75 17.37 -1.76
C LEU A 80 17.68 18.47 -1.79
N VAL A 81 17.71 19.29 -2.82
CA VAL A 81 16.66 20.28 -3.09
C VAL A 81 15.55 19.61 -3.88
N PHE A 82 14.31 19.80 -3.46
CA PHE A 82 13.12 19.40 -4.21
C PHE A 82 12.54 20.59 -4.95
N TYR A 83 12.32 20.44 -6.25
CA TYR A 83 11.74 21.46 -7.12
C TYR A 83 10.30 21.06 -7.48
N PRO A 84 9.27 21.60 -6.80
CA PRO A 84 7.90 21.12 -6.98
C PRO A 84 7.36 21.29 -8.41
N GLU A 85 7.74 22.37 -9.10
CA GLU A 85 7.32 22.60 -10.49
C GLU A 85 8.13 21.77 -11.51
N HIS A 86 9.36 21.34 -11.14
CA HIS A 86 10.30 20.64 -12.00
C HIS A 86 11.09 19.59 -11.23
N PRO A 87 10.42 18.50 -10.69
CA PRO A 87 11.11 17.47 -9.91
C PRO A 87 12.27 16.80 -10.67
N GLU A 88 12.18 16.71 -11.99
CA GLU A 88 13.23 16.18 -12.86
C GLU A 88 14.55 16.93 -12.76
N SER A 89 14.55 18.17 -12.26
CA SER A 89 15.79 18.94 -12.04
C SER A 89 16.70 18.32 -10.97
N ALA A 90 16.18 17.44 -10.13
CA ALA A 90 16.95 16.72 -9.13
C ALA A 90 17.51 15.37 -9.64
N LEU A 91 17.17 14.93 -10.86
CA LEU A 91 17.52 13.59 -11.36
C LEU A 91 19.03 13.31 -11.38
N GLU A 92 19.85 14.27 -11.79
CA GLU A 92 21.31 14.07 -11.83
C GLU A 92 21.88 13.75 -10.45
N GLU A 93 21.40 14.44 -9.41
CA GLU A 93 21.81 14.18 -8.04
C GLU A 93 21.19 12.89 -7.50
N LEU A 94 19.92 12.60 -7.83
CA LEU A 94 19.26 11.37 -7.43
C LEU A 94 19.93 10.13 -8.02
N ILE A 95 20.33 10.16 -9.29
CA ILE A 95 21.09 9.07 -9.94
C ILE A 95 22.44 8.85 -9.23
N LYS A 96 23.13 9.92 -8.80
CA LYS A 96 24.40 9.81 -8.06
C LYS A 96 24.21 9.21 -6.66
N VAL A 97 23.15 9.61 -5.97
CA VAL A 97 22.82 9.13 -4.61
C VAL A 97 22.23 7.73 -4.65
N ASN A 98 21.45 7.43 -5.69
CA ASN A 98 20.69 6.18 -5.87
C ASN A 98 19.93 5.76 -4.59
N PRO A 99 19.01 6.59 -4.08
CA PRO A 99 18.35 6.31 -2.83
C PRO A 99 17.19 5.31 -3.02
N ASP A 100 17.04 4.38 -2.08
CA ASP A 100 15.87 3.51 -2.02
C ASP A 100 14.61 4.27 -1.55
N TYR A 101 14.81 5.29 -0.71
CA TYR A 101 13.74 6.06 -0.09
C TYR A 101 13.99 7.56 -0.17
N ALA A 102 12.92 8.34 -0.37
CA ALA A 102 12.94 9.80 -0.30
C ALA A 102 11.90 10.32 0.72
N LEU A 103 12.37 11.11 1.67
CA LEU A 103 11.50 11.85 2.58
C LEU A 103 11.47 13.33 2.14
N ILE A 104 10.31 13.79 1.65
CA ILE A 104 10.16 15.07 0.94
C ILE A 104 9.42 16.08 1.81
N PHE A 105 10.10 17.13 2.24
CA PHE A 105 9.51 18.25 2.96
C PHE A 105 8.98 19.32 1.99
N ILE A 106 7.70 19.61 2.10
CA ILE A 106 6.96 20.51 1.19
C ILE A 106 5.91 21.30 1.94
N LEU A 107 5.69 22.57 1.56
CA LEU A 107 4.61 23.35 2.15
C LEU A 107 3.25 22.92 1.59
N PRO A 108 2.15 23.10 2.35
CA PRO A 108 0.81 22.68 1.92
C PRO A 108 0.37 23.22 0.56
N GLU A 109 0.70 24.46 0.25
CA GLU A 109 0.34 25.12 -1.00
C GLU A 109 1.26 24.77 -2.18
N GLU A 110 2.39 24.10 -1.93
CA GLU A 110 3.33 23.66 -2.97
C GLU A 110 3.01 22.25 -3.49
N LEU A 111 2.15 21.49 -2.79
CA LEU A 111 1.78 20.13 -3.18
C LEU A 111 0.41 20.12 -3.86
N ASP A 112 0.39 19.73 -5.12
CA ASP A 112 -0.82 19.39 -5.86
C ASP A 112 -0.63 18.12 -6.70
N VAL A 113 -1.63 17.76 -7.49
CA VAL A 113 -1.60 16.57 -8.34
C VAL A 113 -0.49 16.63 -9.41
N ASN A 114 -0.19 17.80 -9.96
CA ASN A 114 0.87 17.96 -10.96
C ASN A 114 2.24 17.67 -10.34
N VAL A 115 2.48 18.17 -9.13
CA VAL A 115 3.71 17.90 -8.39
C VAL A 115 3.85 16.40 -8.12
N ALA A 116 2.79 15.75 -7.67
CA ALA A 116 2.81 14.31 -7.40
C ALA A 116 3.08 13.50 -8.69
N TRP A 117 2.42 13.83 -9.80
CA TRP A 117 2.65 13.15 -11.08
C TRP A 117 4.04 13.41 -11.66
N ASN A 118 4.51 14.65 -11.63
CA ASN A 118 5.86 14.98 -12.11
C ASN A 118 6.93 14.29 -11.25
N TRP A 119 6.72 14.20 -9.94
CA TRP A 119 7.61 13.45 -9.06
C TRP A 119 7.56 11.95 -9.37
N LEU A 120 6.38 11.37 -9.55
CA LEU A 120 6.24 9.97 -9.96
C LEU A 120 7.01 9.70 -11.25
N LEU A 121 6.82 10.55 -12.27
CA LEU A 121 7.56 10.44 -13.54
C LEU A 121 9.08 10.62 -13.37
N ALA A 122 9.53 11.49 -12.48
CA ALA A 122 10.95 11.64 -12.19
C ALA A 122 11.52 10.43 -11.48
N SER A 123 10.79 9.87 -10.53
CA SER A 123 11.22 8.72 -9.72
C SER A 123 11.27 7.39 -10.47
N THR A 124 10.81 7.34 -11.73
CA THR A 124 10.96 6.19 -12.63
C THR A 124 12.08 6.35 -13.64
N LYS A 125 12.97 7.32 -13.46
CA LYS A 125 14.04 7.64 -14.41
C LYS A 125 15.44 7.47 -13.80
N ILE A 126 15.55 6.79 -12.69
CA ILE A 126 16.85 6.49 -12.09
C ILE A 126 17.55 5.40 -12.88
N ASP A 127 16.77 4.46 -13.42
CA ASP A 127 17.24 3.44 -14.34
C ASP A 127 16.38 3.35 -15.62
N ASP A 128 16.51 2.26 -16.39
CA ASP A 128 15.88 2.08 -17.70
C ASP A 128 14.54 1.34 -17.65
N ASP A 129 14.05 0.98 -16.45
CA ASP A 129 12.78 0.29 -16.32
C ASP A 129 11.59 1.25 -16.11
N PRO A 130 10.34 0.82 -16.28
CA PRO A 130 9.18 1.70 -16.14
C PRO A 130 8.64 1.82 -14.70
N PHE A 131 9.25 1.16 -13.74
CA PHE A 131 8.77 1.14 -12.36
C PHE A 131 9.30 2.31 -11.53
N VAL A 132 8.77 2.45 -10.32
CA VAL A 132 9.23 3.48 -9.39
C VAL A 132 10.50 3.01 -8.69
N ASP A 133 11.60 3.74 -8.85
CA ASP A 133 12.87 3.43 -8.21
C ASP A 133 12.90 3.90 -6.75
N ILE A 134 12.29 5.05 -6.49
CA ILE A 134 12.36 5.72 -5.19
C ILE A 134 11.02 5.64 -4.45
N ARG A 135 10.99 4.97 -3.33
CA ARG A 135 9.85 4.93 -2.41
C ARG A 135 9.75 6.24 -1.66
N SER A 136 8.72 7.04 -1.88
CA SER A 136 8.67 8.40 -1.35
C SER A 136 7.51 8.63 -0.38
N GLY A 137 7.76 9.56 0.56
CA GLY A 137 6.74 10.09 1.45
C GLY A 137 6.92 11.59 1.66
N PHE A 138 5.81 12.29 1.83
CA PHE A 138 5.78 13.73 2.04
C PHE A 138 5.63 14.10 3.52
N ILE A 139 6.37 15.10 3.96
CA ILE A 139 6.20 15.72 5.27
C ILE A 139 5.72 17.17 5.06
N THR A 140 4.57 17.46 5.61
CA THR A 140 3.95 18.78 5.56
C THR A 140 3.15 19.04 6.85
N GLY A 141 2.64 20.24 7.01
CA GLY A 141 1.78 20.61 8.14
C GLY A 141 1.22 22.02 7.96
N ALA A 142 0.08 22.32 8.56
CA ALA A 142 -0.55 23.63 8.51
C ALA A 142 0.35 24.75 9.10
N THR A 143 1.33 24.36 9.90
CA THR A 143 2.33 25.27 10.51
C THR A 143 3.66 24.51 10.68
N PRO A 144 4.80 25.21 10.83
CA PRO A 144 6.08 24.56 11.14
C PRO A 144 6.02 23.68 12.41
N ALA A 145 5.27 24.10 13.41
CA ALA A 145 5.05 23.31 14.63
C ALA A 145 4.26 22.02 14.37
N ALA A 146 3.27 22.05 13.47
CA ALA A 146 2.50 20.88 13.08
C ALA A 146 3.38 19.87 12.29
N ALA A 147 4.18 20.35 11.34
CA ALA A 147 5.13 19.50 10.60
C ALA A 147 6.17 18.86 11.54
N LYS A 148 6.72 19.65 12.49
CA LYS A 148 7.63 19.15 13.52
C LYS A 148 6.99 18.10 14.42
N ALA A 149 5.76 18.31 14.87
CA ALA A 149 5.03 17.34 15.67
C ALA A 149 4.72 16.07 14.90
N PHE A 150 4.45 16.18 13.60
CA PHE A 150 4.20 15.03 12.72
C PHE A 150 5.45 14.14 12.61
N ILE A 151 6.60 14.69 12.21
CA ILE A 151 7.82 13.88 12.10
C ILE A 151 8.28 13.35 13.47
N GLN A 152 8.09 14.08 14.56
CA GLN A 152 8.44 13.59 15.89
C GLN A 152 7.63 12.34 16.27
N ARG A 153 6.34 12.29 15.98
CA ARG A 153 5.52 11.09 16.21
C ARG A 153 6.01 9.89 15.40
N ILE A 154 6.43 10.12 14.17
CA ILE A 154 7.01 9.06 13.33
C ILE A 154 8.28 8.52 13.97
N VAL A 155 9.18 9.40 14.42
CA VAL A 155 10.39 9.00 15.16
C VAL A 155 10.04 8.19 16.41
N ASP A 156 9.04 8.63 17.17
CA ASP A 156 8.61 7.95 18.40
C ASP A 156 8.10 6.52 18.14
N VAL A 157 7.49 6.29 16.96
CA VAL A 157 7.12 4.93 16.53
C VAL A 157 8.34 4.12 16.11
N HIS A 158 9.24 4.69 15.32
CA HIS A 158 10.48 4.02 14.91
C HIS A 158 11.33 3.56 16.10
N GLU A 159 11.39 4.38 17.13
CA GLU A 159 12.15 4.09 18.36
C GLU A 159 11.35 3.27 19.40
N GLY A 160 10.11 2.90 19.09
CA GLY A 160 9.26 2.09 19.96
C GLY A 160 8.69 2.84 21.18
N ARG A 161 8.87 4.18 21.25
CA ARG A 161 8.27 5.02 22.31
C ARG A 161 6.76 5.16 22.15
N LEU A 162 6.29 5.12 20.90
CA LEU A 162 4.88 5.13 20.55
C LEU A 162 4.52 3.80 19.89
N LYS A 163 3.40 3.20 20.29
CA LYS A 163 2.91 1.94 19.70
C LYS A 163 1.53 2.15 19.08
N LEU A 164 1.32 1.55 17.92
CA LEU A 164 0.01 1.52 17.29
C LEU A 164 -0.85 0.49 18.02
N PRO A 165 -2.11 0.84 18.40
CA PRO A 165 -3.04 -0.13 18.94
C PRO A 165 -3.32 -1.28 17.98
N GLY A 166 -3.52 -2.49 18.51
CA GLY A 166 -3.86 -3.68 17.75
C GLY A 166 -5.32 -3.72 17.32
N LYS A 167 -5.82 -2.62 16.74
CA LYS A 167 -7.21 -2.47 16.31
C LYS A 167 -7.28 -1.79 14.95
N MET A 168 -8.11 -2.33 14.08
CA MET A 168 -8.41 -1.74 12.77
C MET A 168 -9.86 -1.31 12.70
N ILE A 169 -10.10 -0.13 12.15
CA ILE A 169 -11.43 0.37 11.80
C ILE A 169 -11.54 0.50 10.29
N ASP A 170 -12.52 -0.18 9.75
CA ASP A 170 -12.97 0.00 8.36
C ASP A 170 -14.20 0.93 8.38
N GLN A 171 -13.96 2.20 8.08
CA GLN A 171 -15.00 3.22 8.02
C GLN A 171 -15.44 3.43 6.60
N LEU A 172 -16.52 2.81 6.21
CA LEU A 172 -17.18 3.07 4.95
C LEU A 172 -18.05 4.33 5.11
N GLY A 173 -17.73 5.35 4.33
CA GLY A 173 -18.52 6.57 4.24
C GLY A 173 -19.31 6.56 2.95
N GLY A 174 -20.51 7.14 2.93
CA GLY A 174 -21.23 7.33 1.71
C GLY A 174 -22.72 7.34 1.85
N ASN A 175 -23.34 7.96 0.88
CA ASN A 175 -24.76 7.98 0.73
C ASN A 175 -25.24 6.54 0.41
N THR A 176 -26.38 6.17 0.93
CA THR A 176 -26.92 4.82 1.08
C THR A 176 -26.95 3.93 -0.16
N GLU A 177 -26.85 4.49 -1.36
CA GLU A 177 -26.87 3.70 -2.59
C GLU A 177 -25.52 3.18 -3.05
N MET A 178 -24.44 3.97 -2.92
CA MET A 178 -23.11 3.54 -3.37
C MET A 178 -22.36 2.69 -2.34
N ALA A 179 -22.70 2.77 -1.10
CA ALA A 179 -22.09 1.92 -0.08
C ALA A 179 -22.91 0.65 0.21
N ARG A 180 -24.09 0.54 -0.30
CA ARG A 180 -24.73 -0.75 -0.63
C ARG A 180 -24.07 -1.39 -1.85
N ASP A 181 -23.18 -0.64 -2.49
CA ASP A 181 -22.33 -1.18 -3.53
C ASP A 181 -21.63 -2.42 -2.96
N ALA A 182 -22.00 -3.55 -3.54
CA ALA A 182 -21.45 -4.85 -3.24
C ALA A 182 -19.90 -4.81 -3.14
N PHE A 183 -19.27 -3.88 -3.82
CA PHE A 183 -17.86 -3.56 -3.85
C PHE A 183 -17.26 -3.16 -2.48
N ASN A 184 -17.78 -2.13 -1.82
CA ASN A 184 -17.22 -1.68 -0.53
C ASN A 184 -17.52 -2.70 0.58
N GLN A 185 -18.68 -3.34 0.53
CA GLN A 185 -19.01 -4.43 1.46
C GLN A 185 -18.08 -5.63 1.26
N MET A 186 -17.71 -5.93 0.03
CA MET A 186 -16.83 -7.05 -0.26
C MET A 186 -15.38 -6.77 0.09
N ALA A 187 -14.85 -5.62 -0.30
CA ALA A 187 -13.48 -5.26 0.04
C ALA A 187 -13.27 -5.33 1.57
N GLY A 188 -14.19 -4.74 2.35
CA GLY A 188 -14.19 -4.88 3.80
C GLY A 188 -14.28 -6.33 4.27
N SER A 189 -15.18 -7.13 3.71
CA SER A 189 -15.37 -8.54 4.11
C SER A 189 -14.14 -9.42 3.85
N PHE A 190 -13.27 -9.03 2.90
CA PHE A 190 -12.03 -9.75 2.60
C PHE A 190 -10.84 -9.23 3.41
N MET A 191 -10.73 -7.92 3.56
CA MET A 191 -9.60 -7.30 4.25
C MET A 191 -9.65 -7.58 5.76
N ILE A 192 -10.84 -7.53 6.35
CA ILE A 192 -11.05 -7.71 7.79
C ILE A 192 -10.50 -9.03 8.32
N PRO A 193 -10.91 -10.21 7.80
CA PRO A 193 -10.41 -11.48 8.31
C PRO A 193 -8.88 -11.59 8.19
N VAL A 194 -8.32 -11.07 7.12
CA VAL A 194 -6.88 -11.15 6.88
C VAL A 194 -6.10 -10.27 7.84
N TYR A 195 -6.53 -9.05 8.07
CA TYR A 195 -5.90 -8.18 9.06
C TYR A 195 -6.05 -8.74 10.47
N THR A 196 -7.20 -9.32 10.80
CA THR A 196 -7.40 -9.99 12.09
C THR A 196 -6.50 -11.22 12.22
N GLU A 197 -6.44 -12.08 11.22
CA GLU A 197 -5.62 -13.28 11.24
C GLU A 197 -4.12 -12.98 11.23
N ARG A 198 -3.70 -12.06 10.35
CA ARG A 198 -2.27 -11.79 10.12
C ARG A 198 -1.65 -10.89 11.16
N PHE A 199 -2.37 -9.91 11.65
CA PHE A 199 -1.86 -8.90 12.56
C PHE A 199 -2.40 -9.01 13.97
N GLY A 200 -3.31 -9.96 14.21
CA GLY A 200 -3.95 -10.10 15.52
C GLY A 200 -4.75 -8.85 15.93
N VAL A 201 -5.20 -8.04 14.95
CA VAL A 201 -5.93 -6.81 15.22
C VAL A 201 -7.43 -7.07 15.33
N GLU A 202 -8.06 -6.47 16.32
CA GLU A 202 -9.52 -6.41 16.37
C GLU A 202 -10.02 -5.52 15.23
N THR A 203 -10.91 -6.03 14.39
CA THR A 203 -11.45 -5.29 13.24
C THR A 203 -12.92 -4.99 13.43
N ILE A 204 -13.29 -3.72 13.24
CA ILE A 204 -14.66 -3.24 13.31
C ILE A 204 -15.01 -2.55 12.00
N THR A 205 -16.05 -3.05 11.32
CA THR A 205 -16.62 -2.38 10.15
C THR A 205 -17.77 -1.49 10.55
N HIS A 206 -17.69 -0.26 10.12
CA HIS A 206 -18.78 0.69 10.21
C HIS A 206 -19.43 0.88 8.84
N GLY A 207 -20.67 0.44 8.70
CA GLY A 207 -21.46 0.70 7.50
C GLY A 207 -21.77 2.20 7.32
N VAL A 208 -22.43 2.49 6.24
CA VAL A 208 -22.63 3.76 5.56
C VAL A 208 -23.35 4.88 6.28
N GLN A 209 -23.96 4.65 7.36
CA GLN A 209 -24.70 5.70 8.07
C GLN A 209 -23.78 6.58 8.88
N GLY A 210 -23.85 7.88 8.69
CA GLY A 210 -23.10 8.97 9.31
C GLY A 210 -22.26 8.72 10.58
N PHE A 211 -21.39 9.61 10.93
CA PHE A 211 -20.50 9.46 12.09
C PHE A 211 -21.27 9.57 13.42
N SER A 212 -21.67 8.45 13.99
CA SER A 212 -22.21 8.42 15.36
C SER A 212 -21.07 8.61 16.39
N GLN A 213 -21.41 9.03 17.59
CA GLN A 213 -20.44 9.14 18.70
C GLN A 213 -19.74 7.80 19.00
N GLN A 214 -20.47 6.69 18.85
CA GLN A 214 -19.90 5.36 19.04
C GLN A 214 -18.80 5.05 17.98
N ARG A 215 -19.03 5.41 16.70
CA ARG A 215 -18.04 5.26 15.64
C ARG A 215 -16.78 6.07 15.90
N LEU A 216 -16.95 7.33 16.31
CA LEU A 216 -15.85 8.19 16.70
C LEU A 216 -15.06 7.60 17.88
N ASN A 217 -15.75 7.07 18.88
CA ASN A 217 -15.10 6.41 20.02
C ASN A 217 -14.33 5.15 19.61
N ASN A 218 -14.85 4.39 18.66
CA ASN A 218 -14.13 3.23 18.12
C ASN A 218 -12.86 3.64 17.37
N MET A 219 -12.93 4.71 16.57
CA MET A 219 -11.75 5.24 15.85
C MET A 219 -10.64 5.70 16.79
N LYS A 220 -10.98 6.26 17.96
CA LYS A 220 -10.00 6.73 18.95
C LYS A 220 -9.02 5.64 19.41
N GLY A 221 -9.42 4.38 19.43
CA GLY A 221 -8.58 3.26 19.86
C GLY A 221 -7.95 2.47 18.71
N ALA A 222 -8.00 2.97 17.48
CA ALA A 222 -7.51 2.25 16.32
C ALA A 222 -6.05 2.58 16.01
N GLY A 223 -5.27 1.56 15.63
CA GLY A 223 -3.92 1.72 15.07
C GLY A 223 -3.90 1.70 13.55
N ILE A 224 -4.98 1.21 12.92
CA ILE A 224 -5.20 1.27 11.47
C ILE A 224 -6.62 1.76 11.22
N ILE A 225 -6.76 2.77 10.36
CA ILE A 225 -8.05 3.30 9.97
C ILE A 225 -8.13 3.30 8.46
N HIS A 226 -9.17 2.69 7.90
CA HIS A 226 -9.54 2.78 6.50
C HIS A 226 -10.77 3.67 6.36
N PHE A 227 -10.69 4.64 5.44
CA PHE A 227 -11.83 5.42 4.98
C PHE A 227 -12.19 5.06 3.55
N GLY A 228 -13.45 4.73 3.31
CA GLY A 228 -14.04 4.59 1.99
C GLY A 228 -15.20 5.55 1.78
N GLY A 229 -15.50 5.91 0.54
CA GLY A 229 -16.63 6.75 0.16
C GLY A 229 -16.24 7.99 -0.65
N HIS A 230 -17.21 8.90 -0.83
CA HIS A 230 -16.92 10.16 -1.51
C HIS A 230 -16.07 11.08 -0.64
N GLY A 231 -15.14 11.80 -1.25
CA GLY A 231 -14.30 12.76 -0.57
C GLY A 231 -14.09 14.04 -1.37
N TYR A 232 -13.77 15.08 -0.64
CA TYR A 232 -13.43 16.41 -1.11
C TYR A 232 -12.20 16.91 -0.35
N PRO A 233 -11.56 18.00 -0.77
CA PRO A 233 -10.39 18.51 -0.06
C PRO A 233 -10.62 18.84 1.43
N ASP A 234 -11.85 19.14 1.80
CA ASP A 234 -12.23 19.60 3.12
C ASP A 234 -13.12 18.63 3.93
N HIS A 235 -13.66 17.57 3.29
CA HIS A 235 -14.55 16.62 3.99
C HIS A 235 -14.65 15.27 3.33
N ILE A 236 -15.11 14.29 4.10
CA ILE A 236 -15.58 12.99 3.62
C ILE A 236 -17.08 12.89 3.90
N VAL A 237 -17.86 12.57 2.86
CA VAL A 237 -19.28 12.26 2.95
C VAL A 237 -20.05 13.11 3.95
N ASP A 238 -20.35 14.34 3.58
CA ASP A 238 -21.26 15.29 4.22
C ASP A 238 -21.06 15.55 5.73
N THR A 239 -20.30 14.76 6.45
CA THR A 239 -20.31 14.76 7.92
C THR A 239 -18.94 14.88 8.59
N LEU A 240 -17.86 14.39 8.00
CA LEU A 240 -16.54 14.49 8.58
C LEU A 240 -15.69 15.50 7.81
N ASN A 241 -15.62 16.72 8.31
CA ASN A 241 -14.83 17.79 7.72
C ASN A 241 -13.49 18.00 8.45
N GLY A 242 -12.57 18.72 7.81
CA GLY A 242 -11.23 18.95 8.33
C GLY A 242 -11.20 19.66 9.70
N VAL A 243 -12.19 20.49 10.01
CA VAL A 243 -12.31 21.13 11.35
C VAL A 243 -12.69 20.07 12.40
N TYR A 244 -13.57 19.17 12.05
CA TYR A 244 -14.01 18.10 12.97
C TYR A 244 -12.93 17.05 13.19
N VAL A 245 -12.19 16.70 12.12
CA VAL A 245 -11.07 15.75 12.19
C VAL A 245 -10.05 16.16 13.25
N ARG A 246 -9.75 17.45 13.37
CA ARG A 246 -8.81 17.96 14.38
C ARG A 246 -9.23 17.70 15.82
N LYS A 247 -10.50 17.36 16.05
CA LYS A 247 -11.08 17.10 17.38
C LYS A 247 -11.30 15.61 17.66
N LEU A 248 -10.92 14.71 16.75
CA LEU A 248 -11.18 13.29 16.91
C LEU A 248 -10.47 12.68 18.12
N GLY A 249 -9.25 13.12 18.44
CA GLY A 249 -8.44 12.57 19.53
C GLY A 249 -8.08 11.11 19.27
N LEU A 250 -7.53 10.84 18.09
CA LEU A 250 -7.11 9.50 17.68
C LEU A 250 -5.95 8.98 18.53
N SER A 251 -5.78 7.68 18.57
CA SER A 251 -4.54 7.04 19.00
C SER A 251 -3.49 7.08 17.86
N PRO A 252 -2.23 6.76 18.13
CA PRO A 252 -1.24 6.59 17.07
C PRO A 252 -1.71 5.59 16.03
N CYS A 253 -1.79 6.02 14.78
CA CYS A 253 -2.36 5.19 13.72
C CYS A 253 -1.77 5.47 12.33
N VAL A 254 -1.95 4.50 11.45
CA VAL A 254 -1.82 4.64 10.01
C VAL A 254 -3.23 4.75 9.41
N VAL A 255 -3.40 5.67 8.48
CA VAL A 255 -4.70 5.92 7.84
C VAL A 255 -4.58 5.67 6.35
N PHE A 256 -5.42 4.78 5.86
CA PHE A 256 -5.64 4.49 4.44
C PHE A 256 -6.94 5.16 3.99
N ASN A 257 -6.85 6.13 3.11
CA ASN A 257 -8.01 6.88 2.67
C ASN A 257 -8.28 6.64 1.18
N GLY A 258 -9.39 5.99 0.87
CA GLY A 258 -9.86 5.71 -0.49
C GLY A 258 -10.84 6.75 -1.02
N ALA A 259 -11.08 7.85 -0.29
CA ALA A 259 -11.98 8.91 -0.74
C ALA A 259 -11.23 9.94 -1.59
N CYS A 260 -11.89 10.43 -2.65
CA CYS A 260 -11.33 11.40 -3.60
C CYS A 260 -10.82 12.66 -2.89
N TYR A 261 -9.73 13.25 -3.39
CA TYR A 261 -9.18 14.55 -2.96
C TYR A 261 -8.76 14.68 -1.49
N THR A 262 -8.88 13.65 -0.69
CA THR A 262 -8.63 13.74 0.76
C THR A 262 -7.14 13.89 1.11
N GLY A 263 -6.24 13.79 0.14
CA GLY A 263 -4.82 14.13 0.26
C GLY A 263 -4.50 15.60 -0.01
N VAL A 264 -5.46 16.40 -0.46
CA VAL A 264 -5.23 17.81 -0.83
C VAL A 264 -4.92 18.66 0.39
N THR A 265 -3.78 19.34 0.34
CA THR A 265 -3.32 20.22 1.41
C THR A 265 -3.48 21.72 1.10
N GLY A 266 -3.58 22.06 -0.19
CA GLY A 266 -3.65 23.45 -0.67
C GLY A 266 -4.36 23.54 -2.02
N ARG A 267 -3.60 23.69 -3.10
CA ARG A 267 -4.12 23.83 -4.47
C ARG A 267 -4.65 22.49 -5.00
N TRP A 268 -5.75 22.52 -5.74
CA TRP A 268 -6.31 21.34 -6.40
C TRP A 268 -7.11 21.70 -7.66
N TYR A 269 -7.35 20.69 -8.52
CA TYR A 269 -8.11 20.84 -9.76
C TYR A 269 -9.39 20.01 -9.66
N ASP A 270 -10.54 20.66 -9.87
CA ASP A 270 -11.83 19.97 -9.94
C ASP A 270 -12.00 19.35 -11.34
N VAL A 271 -12.03 18.03 -11.42
CA VAL A 271 -12.18 17.28 -12.67
C VAL A 271 -13.63 16.85 -12.95
N THR A 272 -14.57 17.22 -12.08
CA THR A 272 -15.95 16.70 -12.14
C THR A 272 -16.80 17.34 -13.23
N THR A 273 -16.44 18.55 -13.67
CA THR A 273 -17.23 19.32 -14.63
C THR A 273 -16.82 19.18 -16.10
N GLY A 274 -15.79 18.38 -16.38
CA GLY A 274 -15.18 18.33 -17.72
C GLY A 274 -14.40 19.58 -18.11
N GLN A 275 -14.55 20.66 -17.36
CA GLN A 275 -13.70 21.86 -17.37
C GLN A 275 -13.00 21.99 -16.02
N LEU A 276 -11.67 22.08 -16.05
CA LEU A 276 -10.91 22.26 -14.80
C LEU A 276 -11.02 23.69 -14.29
N ALA A 277 -11.43 23.82 -13.04
CA ALA A 277 -11.23 25.01 -12.26
C ALA A 277 -10.08 24.75 -11.27
N GLU A 278 -9.14 25.69 -11.18
CA GLU A 278 -8.15 25.66 -10.10
C GLU A 278 -8.80 26.20 -8.82
N ASN A 279 -8.69 25.42 -7.76
CA ASN A 279 -9.23 25.78 -6.44
C ASN A 279 -8.11 25.71 -5.39
N SER A 280 -8.37 26.30 -4.22
CA SER A 280 -7.52 26.14 -3.05
C SER A 280 -8.37 25.85 -1.83
N VAL A 281 -7.90 24.97 -0.97
CA VAL A 281 -8.48 24.73 0.34
C VAL A 281 -7.69 25.47 1.40
N GLU A 282 -8.39 26.21 2.29
CA GLU A 282 -7.74 26.85 3.41
C GLU A 282 -7.13 25.78 4.34
N PRO A 283 -5.91 25.97 4.86
CA PRO A 283 -5.25 24.98 5.72
C PRO A 283 -6.12 24.51 6.89
N LYS A 284 -6.88 25.42 7.52
CA LYS A 284 -7.79 25.08 8.63
C LYS A 284 -8.97 24.20 8.22
N LEU A 285 -9.35 24.18 6.93
CA LEU A 285 -10.44 23.38 6.40
C LEU A 285 -9.94 22.08 5.76
N SER A 286 -8.67 22.00 5.37
CA SER A 286 -8.10 20.80 4.73
C SER A 286 -8.29 19.56 5.60
N PHE A 287 -8.89 18.54 5.00
CA PHE A 287 -9.05 17.21 5.63
C PHE A 287 -7.68 16.58 5.88
N ALA A 288 -6.78 16.62 4.89
CA ALA A 288 -5.43 16.08 5.00
C ALA A 288 -4.66 16.69 6.17
N LEU A 289 -4.57 18.03 6.21
CA LEU A 289 -3.86 18.71 7.28
C LEU A 289 -4.51 18.47 8.65
N GLY A 290 -5.84 18.35 8.69
CA GLY A 290 -6.55 17.96 9.91
C GLY A 290 -6.16 16.56 10.39
N MET A 291 -6.00 15.60 9.48
CA MET A 291 -5.51 14.24 9.81
C MET A 291 -4.07 14.28 10.30
N LEU A 292 -3.19 15.06 9.66
CA LEU A 292 -1.79 15.16 10.05
C LEU A 292 -1.57 15.83 11.41
N GLU A 293 -2.54 16.62 11.89
CA GLU A 293 -2.54 17.19 13.25
C GLU A 293 -2.98 16.16 14.31
N GLN A 294 -3.65 15.06 13.91
CA GLN A 294 -3.94 13.95 14.81
C GLN A 294 -2.68 13.08 15.04
N PRO A 295 -2.69 12.12 15.99
CA PRO A 295 -1.59 11.18 16.21
C PRO A 295 -1.36 10.20 15.04
N VAL A 296 -1.56 10.64 13.82
CA VAL A 296 -1.29 9.88 12.60
C VAL A 296 0.22 9.84 12.35
N VAL A 297 0.74 8.68 11.95
CA VAL A 297 2.16 8.45 11.63
C VAL A 297 2.38 8.04 10.17
N GLY A 298 1.30 7.76 9.46
CA GLY A 298 1.26 7.52 8.02
C GLY A 298 -0.15 7.78 7.50
N TYR A 299 -0.28 8.55 6.44
CA TYR A 299 -1.54 8.87 5.80
C TYR A 299 -1.43 8.71 4.29
N LEU A 300 -2.10 7.70 3.75
CA LEU A 300 -2.14 7.41 2.32
C LEU A 300 -3.46 7.92 1.77
N ALA A 301 -3.41 8.83 0.81
CA ALA A 301 -4.60 9.51 0.31
C ALA A 301 -4.40 10.03 -1.13
N ALA A 302 -5.50 10.34 -1.80
CA ALA A 302 -5.50 10.82 -3.18
C ALA A 302 -5.58 12.35 -3.28
N LEU A 303 -4.80 12.90 -4.23
CA LEU A 303 -4.86 14.32 -4.63
C LEU A 303 -5.84 14.57 -5.80
N HIS A 304 -6.51 13.52 -6.28
CA HIS A 304 -7.32 13.47 -7.49
C HIS A 304 -8.52 12.54 -7.25
N PRO A 305 -9.55 12.54 -8.10
CA PRO A 305 -10.58 11.49 -8.03
C PRO A 305 -9.97 10.10 -8.09
N ASP A 306 -10.39 9.29 -7.16
CA ASP A 306 -9.96 7.92 -6.95
C ASP A 306 -11.21 7.03 -6.84
N HIS A 307 -11.14 5.82 -7.35
CA HIS A 307 -12.25 4.88 -7.27
C HIS A 307 -12.20 4.00 -6.02
N GLY A 308 -11.35 4.33 -5.04
CA GLY A 308 -11.23 3.60 -3.79
C GLY A 308 -10.61 2.20 -3.92
N ILE A 309 -10.18 1.79 -5.10
CA ILE A 309 -9.51 0.49 -5.31
C ILE A 309 -8.04 0.52 -4.88
N PRO A 310 -7.28 1.56 -5.22
CA PRO A 310 -5.86 1.60 -4.91
C PRO A 310 -5.58 1.49 -3.41
N VAL A 311 -6.45 2.02 -2.57
CA VAL A 311 -6.32 1.92 -1.11
C VAL A 311 -6.27 0.46 -0.64
N TYR A 312 -7.04 -0.42 -1.26
CA TYR A 312 -7.01 -1.85 -0.94
C TYR A 312 -5.73 -2.52 -1.45
N GLN A 313 -5.12 -2.00 -2.52
CA GLN A 313 -3.80 -2.47 -2.98
C GLN A 313 -2.74 -2.12 -1.95
N GLU A 314 -2.71 -0.88 -1.47
CA GLU A 314 -1.80 -0.44 -0.43
C GLU A 314 -1.93 -1.28 0.83
N MET A 315 -3.16 -1.52 1.28
CA MET A 315 -3.45 -2.35 2.44
C MET A 315 -3.02 -3.81 2.22
N GLU A 316 -3.25 -4.37 1.03
CA GLU A 316 -2.84 -5.72 0.67
C GLU A 316 -1.31 -5.87 0.75
N TYR A 317 -0.56 -4.92 0.20
CA TYR A 317 0.89 -4.95 0.24
C TYR A 317 1.44 -4.79 1.65
N LEU A 318 0.83 -3.93 2.47
CA LEU A 318 1.20 -3.82 3.87
C LEU A 318 0.97 -5.14 4.64
N ALA A 319 -0.01 -5.93 4.23
CA ALA A 319 -0.27 -7.24 4.81
C ALA A 319 0.79 -8.28 4.46
N TYR A 320 1.62 -8.03 3.45
CA TYR A 320 2.80 -8.85 3.18
C TYR A 320 3.96 -8.37 4.04
N SER A 321 4.65 -9.31 4.61
CA SER A 321 5.66 -9.10 5.61
C SER A 321 6.84 -8.22 5.19
N GLY A 322 7.34 -7.47 6.15
CA GLY A 322 8.49 -6.60 5.98
C GLY A 322 8.23 -5.42 5.04
N THR A 323 6.97 -5.24 4.62
CA THR A 323 6.56 -4.16 3.74
C THR A 323 6.48 -2.86 4.50
N THR A 324 7.16 -1.85 4.00
CA THR A 324 7.08 -0.48 4.50
C THR A 324 5.88 0.25 3.88
N LEU A 325 5.54 1.43 4.42
CA LEU A 325 4.54 2.29 3.78
C LEU A 325 4.99 2.75 2.38
N GLY A 326 6.30 2.95 2.20
CA GLY A 326 6.88 3.26 0.90
C GLY A 326 6.75 2.10 -0.09
N ASP A 327 6.95 0.85 0.35
CA ASP A 327 6.72 -0.31 -0.50
C ASP A 327 5.24 -0.45 -0.88
N ALA A 328 4.33 -0.18 0.04
CA ALA A 328 2.90 -0.26 -0.24
C ALA A 328 2.49 0.73 -1.34
N ILE A 329 2.94 1.98 -1.28
CA ILE A 329 2.61 2.98 -2.30
C ILE A 329 3.34 2.71 -3.62
N LYS A 330 4.62 2.29 -3.60
CA LYS A 330 5.37 1.89 -4.79
C LYS A 330 4.65 0.77 -5.53
N ASN A 331 4.32 -0.32 -4.84
CA ASN A 331 3.63 -1.46 -5.45
C ASN A 331 2.28 -1.07 -6.06
N THR A 332 1.63 -0.05 -5.53
CA THR A 332 0.39 0.48 -6.10
C THR A 332 0.68 1.19 -7.43
N TYR A 333 1.75 1.97 -7.52
CA TYR A 333 2.20 2.58 -8.78
C TYR A 333 2.68 1.54 -9.80
N ASP A 334 3.43 0.54 -9.38
CA ASP A 334 3.86 -0.57 -10.23
C ASP A 334 2.67 -1.33 -10.80
N GLY A 335 1.60 -1.46 -10.01
CA GLY A 335 0.31 -1.98 -10.46
C GLY A 335 -0.35 -1.13 -11.57
N VAL A 336 -0.14 0.19 -11.57
CA VAL A 336 -0.58 1.10 -12.65
C VAL A 336 0.21 0.83 -13.93
N VAL A 337 1.53 0.70 -13.82
CA VAL A 337 2.39 0.37 -14.96
C VAL A 337 1.96 -0.94 -15.61
N LEU A 338 1.80 -1.99 -14.81
CA LEU A 338 1.38 -3.30 -15.30
C LEU A 338 -0.04 -3.28 -15.89
N GLY A 339 -0.97 -2.59 -15.22
CA GLY A 339 -2.34 -2.41 -15.72
C GLY A 339 -2.44 -1.59 -17.01
N ASN A 340 -1.41 -0.83 -17.32
CA ASN A 340 -1.26 -0.04 -18.55
C ASN A 340 -0.31 -0.71 -19.58
N GLY A 341 -0.18 -2.03 -19.53
CA GLY A 341 0.59 -2.80 -20.51
C GLY A 341 2.10 -2.65 -20.37
N GLY A 342 2.62 -2.45 -19.17
CA GLY A 342 4.05 -2.31 -18.89
C GLY A 342 4.60 -0.89 -19.12
N LYS A 343 3.74 0.12 -19.10
CA LYS A 343 4.12 1.54 -19.31
C LYS A 343 3.37 2.43 -18.31
N LEU A 344 4.00 3.53 -17.90
CA LEU A 344 3.27 4.58 -17.19
C LEU A 344 2.14 5.15 -18.06
N PRO A 345 0.98 5.50 -17.49
CA PRO A 345 -0.04 6.22 -18.21
C PRO A 345 0.47 7.63 -18.58
N ASP A 346 -0.14 8.22 -19.60
CA ASP A 346 0.04 9.64 -19.88
C ASP A 346 -0.51 10.47 -18.71
N LEU A 347 0.35 11.25 -18.07
CA LEU A 347 0.05 12.12 -16.92
C LEU A 347 0.24 13.58 -17.35
N PRO A 348 -0.79 14.21 -17.96
CA PRO A 348 -0.67 15.56 -18.46
C PRO A 348 -0.59 16.57 -17.29
N THR A 349 0.05 17.71 -17.54
CA THR A 349 -0.05 18.85 -16.62
C THR A 349 -1.47 19.41 -16.65
N LEU A 350 -2.15 19.39 -15.50
CA LEU A 350 -3.48 19.97 -15.38
C LEU A 350 -3.39 21.48 -15.26
N SER A 351 -4.28 22.20 -15.94
CA SER A 351 -4.39 23.66 -15.85
C SER A 351 -5.87 24.10 -15.86
N ALA A 352 -6.14 25.23 -15.22
CA ALA A 352 -7.48 25.80 -15.24
C ALA A 352 -7.96 26.05 -16.68
N GLY A 353 -9.25 25.80 -16.94
CA GLY A 353 -9.85 25.91 -18.28
C GLY A 353 -9.59 24.70 -19.21
N MET A 354 -8.79 23.72 -18.79
CA MET A 354 -8.56 22.49 -19.56
C MET A 354 -9.85 21.67 -19.65
N GLN A 355 -10.16 21.17 -20.84
CA GLN A 355 -11.23 20.20 -21.02
C GLN A 355 -10.69 18.78 -20.85
N LEU A 356 -11.40 17.98 -20.06
CA LEU A 356 -11.07 16.58 -19.82
C LEU A 356 -12.13 15.67 -20.42
N ALA A 357 -11.66 14.71 -21.21
CA ALA A 357 -12.49 13.63 -21.75
C ALA A 357 -11.86 12.28 -21.41
N TRP A 358 -11.79 11.97 -20.12
CA TRP A 358 -11.19 10.72 -19.66
C TRP A 358 -12.22 9.60 -19.52
N SER A 359 -11.87 8.43 -20.04
CA SER A 359 -12.62 7.21 -19.74
C SER A 359 -12.50 6.86 -18.25
N PRO A 360 -13.44 6.08 -17.70
CA PRO A 360 -13.34 5.58 -16.33
C PRO A 360 -11.99 4.89 -16.03
N ARG A 361 -11.45 4.14 -16.99
CA ARG A 361 -10.14 3.51 -16.88
C ARG A 361 -9.01 4.54 -16.71
N GLN A 362 -9.03 5.62 -17.50
CA GLN A 362 -8.02 6.68 -17.39
C GLN A 362 -8.13 7.42 -16.06
N ILE A 363 -9.33 7.67 -15.57
CA ILE A 363 -9.53 8.26 -14.24
C ILE A 363 -8.95 7.33 -13.16
N MET A 364 -9.19 6.04 -13.25
CA MET A 364 -8.64 5.06 -12.32
C MET A 364 -7.09 5.07 -12.33
N LEU A 365 -6.47 4.96 -13.49
CA LEU A 365 -5.01 4.93 -13.60
C LEU A 365 -4.37 6.23 -13.09
N LYS A 366 -4.93 7.38 -13.49
CA LYS A 366 -4.45 8.71 -13.09
C LYS A 366 -4.73 8.99 -11.62
N GLY A 367 -5.88 8.57 -11.10
CA GLY A 367 -6.21 8.66 -9.68
C GLY A 367 -5.26 7.84 -8.81
N THR A 368 -4.93 6.63 -9.24
CA THR A 368 -3.94 5.79 -8.55
C THR A 368 -2.56 6.46 -8.56
N ALA A 369 -2.12 7.00 -9.70
CA ALA A 369 -0.87 7.74 -9.83
C ALA A 369 -0.83 9.05 -9.01
N ALA A 370 -1.98 9.56 -8.58
CA ALA A 370 -2.10 10.76 -7.75
C ALA A 370 -2.23 10.46 -6.24
N ARG A 371 -2.10 9.21 -5.85
CA ARG A 371 -2.05 8.85 -4.43
C ARG A 371 -0.69 9.18 -3.87
N VAL A 372 -0.66 9.66 -2.64
CA VAL A 372 0.57 10.02 -1.93
C VAL A 372 0.59 9.45 -0.53
N LEU A 373 1.78 9.19 -0.03
CA LEU A 373 2.05 8.91 1.37
C LEU A 373 2.47 10.22 2.06
N PHE A 374 1.72 10.64 3.06
CA PHE A 374 2.23 11.56 4.08
C PHE A 374 2.81 10.72 5.21
N GLY A 375 4.12 10.79 5.41
CA GLY A 375 4.82 9.98 6.40
C GLY A 375 6.21 9.57 5.96
N ASP A 376 6.88 8.83 6.81
CA ASP A 376 8.17 8.24 6.49
C ASP A 376 7.98 6.96 5.66
N PRO A 377 8.50 6.89 4.44
CA PRO A 377 8.34 5.72 3.59
C PRO A 377 9.07 4.48 4.13
N THR A 378 10.02 4.64 5.04
CA THR A 378 10.74 3.50 5.66
C THR A 378 9.96 2.88 6.81
N LEU A 379 8.86 3.50 7.27
CA LEU A 379 8.07 3.00 8.39
C LEU A 379 7.37 1.70 8.02
N ALA A 380 7.67 0.63 8.79
CA ALA A 380 6.99 -0.66 8.72
C ALA A 380 6.09 -0.83 9.96
N PRO A 381 4.83 -0.37 9.92
CA PRO A 381 3.98 -0.32 11.11
C PRO A 381 3.58 -1.70 11.63
N MET A 382 3.73 -2.74 10.80
CA MET A 382 3.26 -4.11 11.05
C MET A 382 4.37 -5.14 10.79
N ALA A 383 5.54 -4.96 11.36
CA ALA A 383 6.80 -5.65 11.02
C ALA A 383 6.86 -7.17 11.28
N SER A 384 5.80 -7.85 11.70
CA SER A 384 5.93 -9.18 12.31
C SER A 384 5.60 -10.39 11.45
N PHE A 385 5.19 -10.26 10.18
CA PHE A 385 4.75 -11.43 9.40
C PHE A 385 5.40 -11.53 8.02
N THR A 386 6.03 -12.67 7.73
CA THR A 386 6.59 -13.02 6.41
C THR A 386 5.68 -14.04 5.70
N ARG A 387 4.59 -13.61 5.11
CA ARG A 387 3.76 -14.49 4.27
C ARG A 387 3.70 -13.96 2.86
N LYS A 388 4.56 -14.45 1.98
CA LYS A 388 4.45 -14.18 0.54
C LYS A 388 3.18 -14.87 0.02
N PRO A 389 2.41 -14.22 -0.87
CA PRO A 389 1.22 -14.84 -1.47
C PRO A 389 1.61 -16.05 -2.33
N PHE A 390 2.70 -15.97 -3.06
CA PHE A 390 3.19 -17.03 -3.96
C PHE A 390 4.57 -17.52 -3.56
N THR A 391 4.80 -18.80 -3.80
CA THR A 391 6.14 -19.38 -3.97
C THR A 391 6.40 -19.59 -5.46
N PHE A 392 7.66 -19.47 -5.86
CA PHE A 392 8.07 -19.61 -7.26
C PHE A 392 9.06 -20.74 -7.40
N ALA A 393 8.85 -21.58 -8.43
CA ALA A 393 9.84 -22.52 -8.96
C ALA A 393 10.19 -22.07 -10.37
N THR A 394 11.47 -21.81 -10.62
CA THR A 394 11.97 -21.40 -11.93
C THR A 394 12.90 -22.48 -12.48
N THR A 395 12.79 -22.79 -13.77
CA THR A 395 13.66 -23.73 -14.45
C THR A 395 14.00 -23.23 -15.85
N THR A 396 15.25 -23.39 -16.23
CA THR A 396 15.75 -23.15 -17.61
C THR A 396 15.85 -24.51 -18.30
N ALA A 397 14.71 -25.09 -18.69
CA ALA A 397 14.65 -26.43 -19.27
C ALA A 397 15.24 -26.48 -20.68
N GLU A 398 15.19 -25.37 -21.40
CA GLU A 398 15.76 -25.21 -22.75
C GLU A 398 16.58 -23.91 -22.79
N PRO A 399 17.68 -23.87 -23.58
CA PRO A 399 18.45 -22.62 -23.73
C PRO A 399 17.55 -21.47 -24.18
N GLY A 400 17.55 -20.37 -23.44
CA GLY A 400 16.74 -19.19 -23.76
C GLY A 400 15.25 -19.27 -23.36
N LEU A 401 14.81 -20.33 -22.66
CA LEU A 401 13.44 -20.46 -22.19
C LEU A 401 13.37 -20.60 -20.67
N LEU A 402 12.79 -19.63 -20.01
CA LEU A 402 12.48 -19.68 -18.59
C LEU A 402 11.06 -20.22 -18.38
N LYS A 403 10.93 -21.29 -17.61
CA LYS A 403 9.64 -21.78 -17.12
C LYS A 403 9.48 -21.41 -15.65
N ILE A 404 8.31 -20.93 -15.31
CA ILE A 404 7.95 -20.41 -14.00
C ILE A 404 6.69 -21.11 -13.53
N VAL A 405 6.71 -21.63 -12.32
CA VAL A 405 5.52 -22.14 -11.64
C VAL A 405 5.33 -21.29 -10.37
N ALA A 406 4.31 -20.45 -10.37
CA ALA A 406 3.88 -19.71 -9.20
C ALA A 406 2.78 -20.49 -8.48
N THR A 407 3.00 -20.84 -7.21
CA THR A 407 2.01 -21.56 -6.39
C THR A 407 1.50 -20.66 -5.29
N LEU A 408 0.19 -20.45 -5.25
CA LEU A 408 -0.48 -19.63 -4.23
C LEU A 408 -0.40 -20.34 -2.87
N GLN A 409 0.28 -19.72 -1.93
CA GLN A 409 0.44 -20.21 -0.56
C GLN A 409 -0.63 -19.63 0.36
N ASN A 410 -0.92 -18.35 0.18
CA ASN A 410 -1.91 -17.64 0.97
C ASN A 410 -2.94 -17.03 0.02
N PRO A 411 -4.23 -17.14 0.33
CA PRO A 411 -5.27 -16.52 -0.48
C PRO A 411 -4.97 -15.05 -0.72
N MET A 412 -5.10 -14.62 -1.97
CA MET A 412 -5.01 -13.20 -2.31
C MET A 412 -6.17 -12.47 -1.65
N LEU A 413 -5.89 -11.31 -1.08
CA LEU A 413 -6.91 -10.47 -0.45
C LEU A 413 -7.87 -9.86 -1.46
N LYS A 414 -7.46 -9.84 -2.70
CA LYS A 414 -7.99 -8.96 -3.67
C LYS A 414 -8.67 -9.66 -4.82
N ALA A 415 -9.96 -9.37 -4.95
CA ALA A 415 -10.62 -9.43 -6.22
C ALA A 415 -10.19 -8.21 -7.04
N THR A 416 -9.90 -8.39 -8.29
CA THR A 416 -9.65 -7.28 -9.17
C THR A 416 -10.96 -6.72 -9.67
N PHE A 417 -10.99 -5.44 -9.62
CA PHE A 417 -12.10 -4.63 -10.00
C PHE A 417 -11.91 -4.01 -11.40
N THR A 418 -10.99 -4.54 -12.20
CA THR A 418 -10.66 -3.99 -13.52
C THR A 418 -11.88 -3.90 -14.43
N ASN A 419 -12.77 -4.88 -14.40
CA ASN A 419 -13.95 -4.87 -15.25
C ASN A 419 -15.11 -4.04 -14.71
N THR A 420 -15.14 -3.73 -13.42
CA THR A 420 -16.22 -2.93 -12.84
C THR A 420 -16.23 -1.50 -13.35
N PHE A 421 -15.05 -0.96 -13.69
CA PHE A 421 -14.93 0.42 -14.17
C PHE A 421 -15.17 0.55 -15.68
N GLU A 422 -14.82 -0.45 -16.46
CA GLU A 422 -15.07 -0.43 -17.90
C GLU A 422 -16.56 -0.59 -18.23
N ASN A 423 -17.29 -1.34 -17.38
CA ASN A 423 -18.69 -1.70 -17.62
C ASN A 423 -19.68 -1.00 -16.67
N GLY A 424 -19.20 -0.09 -15.83
CA GLY A 424 -19.99 0.52 -14.76
C GLY A 424 -20.16 -0.40 -13.55
N LEU A 425 -20.56 0.18 -12.42
CA LEU A 425 -20.81 -0.52 -11.16
C LEU A 425 -22.09 -1.40 -11.17
N SER A 426 -22.49 -1.93 -12.30
CA SER A 426 -23.66 -2.80 -12.36
C SER A 426 -23.31 -4.16 -11.75
N GLY A 427 -24.07 -4.59 -10.76
CA GLY A 427 -23.86 -5.82 -9.98
C GLY A 427 -23.88 -7.14 -10.75
N ASN A 428 -23.83 -7.12 -12.07
CA ASN A 428 -23.82 -8.27 -12.97
C ASN A 428 -22.54 -8.40 -13.81
N SER A 429 -21.54 -7.54 -13.60
CA SER A 429 -20.29 -7.66 -14.33
C SER A 429 -19.47 -8.83 -13.81
N PRO A 430 -18.87 -9.65 -14.66
CA PRO A 430 -17.94 -10.67 -14.23
C PRO A 430 -16.71 -10.00 -13.60
N PHE A 431 -16.31 -10.50 -12.45
CA PHE A 431 -15.12 -10.01 -11.73
C PHE A 431 -13.92 -10.84 -12.17
N ASN A 432 -12.77 -10.18 -12.26
CA ASN A 432 -11.51 -10.88 -12.45
C ASN A 432 -10.73 -10.88 -11.14
N ASP A 433 -10.19 -12.03 -10.77
CA ASP A 433 -9.13 -12.10 -9.78
C ASP A 433 -7.82 -11.63 -10.44
N ARG A 434 -7.01 -10.87 -9.74
CA ARG A 434 -5.72 -10.37 -10.20
C ARG A 434 -4.58 -11.06 -9.46
N ALA A 435 -3.66 -11.63 -10.19
CA ALA A 435 -2.36 -12.00 -9.68
C ALA A 435 -1.32 -10.98 -10.14
N LEU A 436 -0.65 -10.34 -9.19
CA LEU A 436 0.56 -9.56 -9.42
C LEU A 436 1.73 -10.42 -8.95
N LEU A 437 2.51 -10.92 -9.89
CA LEU A 437 3.65 -11.78 -9.62
C LEU A 437 4.94 -10.95 -9.74
N LYS A 438 5.79 -10.99 -8.71
CA LYS A 438 7.16 -10.45 -8.72
C LYS A 438 8.10 -11.63 -8.61
N ILE A 439 8.75 -11.99 -9.70
CA ILE A 439 9.53 -13.22 -9.90
C ILE A 439 10.99 -12.84 -10.07
N GLU A 440 11.85 -13.25 -9.16
CA GLU A 440 13.28 -13.01 -9.28
C GLU A 440 13.85 -13.78 -10.48
N LEU A 441 14.56 -13.07 -11.35
CA LEU A 441 15.19 -13.65 -12.53
C LEU A 441 16.55 -14.29 -12.18
N PRO A 442 17.04 -15.24 -12.99
CA PRO A 442 18.38 -15.77 -12.84
C PRO A 442 19.44 -14.66 -12.90
N GLU A 443 20.54 -14.87 -12.19
CA GLU A 443 21.66 -13.93 -12.15
C GLU A 443 22.14 -13.53 -13.55
N GLY A 444 22.33 -12.24 -13.76
CA GLY A 444 22.74 -11.67 -15.05
C GLY A 444 21.64 -11.53 -16.10
N GLN A 445 20.42 -12.02 -15.83
CA GLN A 445 19.29 -11.88 -16.76
C GLN A 445 18.59 -10.54 -16.52
N THR A 446 18.74 -9.61 -17.46
CA THR A 446 18.20 -8.24 -17.37
C THR A 446 16.99 -8.00 -18.29
N LYS A 447 16.70 -8.93 -19.20
CA LYS A 447 15.61 -8.78 -20.18
C LYS A 447 14.84 -10.06 -20.33
N VAL A 448 13.55 -9.92 -20.51
CA VAL A 448 12.63 -11.03 -20.79
C VAL A 448 11.69 -10.58 -21.88
N SER A 449 11.38 -11.49 -22.78
CA SER A 449 10.40 -11.24 -23.84
C SER A 449 9.43 -12.42 -23.96
N ASP A 450 8.38 -12.24 -24.75
CA ASP A 450 7.42 -13.29 -25.10
C ASP A 450 6.90 -14.07 -23.87
N VAL A 451 6.47 -13.32 -22.83
CA VAL A 451 5.88 -13.92 -21.63
C VAL A 451 4.52 -14.50 -21.96
N ARG A 452 4.34 -15.78 -21.72
CA ARG A 452 3.11 -16.53 -22.02
C ARG A 452 2.54 -17.16 -20.76
N LEU A 453 1.22 -17.16 -20.68
CA LEU A 453 0.48 -17.91 -19.69
C LEU A 453 0.21 -19.31 -20.24
N ASP A 454 0.92 -20.31 -19.73
CA ASP A 454 0.78 -21.67 -20.20
C ASP A 454 -0.43 -22.36 -19.55
N LYS A 455 -0.65 -22.12 -18.25
CA LYS A 455 -1.74 -22.78 -17.52
C LYS A 455 -2.03 -22.08 -16.19
N ILE A 456 -3.30 -22.10 -15.80
CA ILE A 456 -3.74 -21.85 -14.42
C ILE A 456 -4.54 -23.06 -13.96
N GLY A 457 -4.25 -23.55 -12.75
CA GLY A 457 -4.94 -24.70 -12.17
C GLY A 457 -5.31 -24.44 -10.70
N ALA A 458 -6.56 -24.73 -10.35
CA ALA A 458 -7.02 -24.74 -8.99
C ALA A 458 -7.79 -26.03 -8.72
N GLY A 459 -7.39 -26.77 -7.67
CA GLY A 459 -8.03 -28.04 -7.32
C GLY A 459 -8.07 -29.07 -8.45
N GLY A 460 -7.07 -29.07 -9.37
CA GLY A 460 -6.99 -29.99 -10.49
C GLY A 460 -7.77 -29.58 -11.75
N SER A 461 -8.52 -28.49 -11.72
CA SER A 461 -9.26 -27.98 -12.88
C SER A 461 -8.50 -26.87 -13.59
N PRO A 462 -8.39 -26.88 -14.93
CA PRO A 462 -7.81 -25.79 -15.69
C PRO A 462 -8.72 -24.56 -15.65
N LEU A 463 -8.09 -23.38 -15.57
CA LEU A 463 -8.79 -22.10 -15.57
C LEU A 463 -8.34 -21.25 -16.75
N GLN A 464 -9.21 -20.38 -17.19
CA GLN A 464 -8.84 -19.37 -18.19
C GLN A 464 -8.28 -18.15 -17.48
N GLY A 465 -7.30 -17.51 -18.11
CA GLY A 465 -6.71 -16.27 -17.65
C GLY A 465 -5.99 -15.57 -18.79
N GLN A 466 -5.59 -14.33 -18.56
CA GLN A 466 -4.85 -13.54 -19.54
C GLN A 466 -3.78 -12.72 -18.87
N ILE A 467 -2.65 -12.52 -19.54
CA ILE A 467 -1.65 -11.54 -19.16
C ILE A 467 -2.15 -10.16 -19.59
N VAL A 468 -2.22 -9.23 -18.64
CA VAL A 468 -2.59 -7.83 -18.88
C VAL A 468 -1.36 -7.01 -19.25
N GLY A 469 -0.24 -7.27 -18.57
CA GLY A 469 1.02 -6.64 -18.83
C GLY A 469 2.16 -7.34 -18.08
N TYR A 470 3.38 -7.09 -18.52
CA TYR A 470 4.59 -7.52 -17.85
C TYR A 470 5.72 -6.53 -18.13
N ALA A 471 6.68 -6.47 -17.23
CA ALA A 471 7.92 -5.72 -17.39
C ALA A 471 8.99 -6.30 -16.46
N VAL A 472 10.25 -5.97 -16.72
CA VAL A 472 11.37 -6.30 -15.85
C VAL A 472 11.69 -5.08 -15.01
N GLU A 473 11.84 -5.26 -13.70
CA GLU A 473 12.27 -4.28 -12.72
C GLU A 473 13.70 -4.56 -12.29
N HIS A 474 14.49 -3.50 -12.12
CA HIS A 474 15.82 -3.54 -11.53
C HIS A 474 15.73 -2.97 -10.10
N ASP A 475 15.67 -3.82 -9.08
CA ASP A 475 15.50 -3.39 -7.70
C ASP A 475 16.57 -4.04 -6.80
N GLU A 476 17.25 -3.26 -5.99
CA GLU A 476 18.26 -3.73 -5.02
C GLU A 476 19.37 -4.60 -5.66
N GLY A 477 19.79 -4.26 -6.89
CA GLY A 477 20.84 -5.01 -7.63
C GLY A 477 20.39 -6.37 -8.15
N ARG A 478 19.08 -6.65 -8.13
CA ARG A 478 18.44 -7.87 -8.66
C ARG A 478 17.45 -7.51 -9.76
N ASN A 479 17.13 -8.47 -10.58
CA ASN A 479 16.15 -8.30 -11.65
C ASN A 479 14.91 -9.12 -11.35
N PHE A 480 13.74 -8.50 -11.50
CA PHE A 480 12.45 -9.14 -11.26
C PHE A 480 11.57 -9.03 -12.49
N LEU A 481 11.01 -10.16 -12.92
CA LEU A 481 9.92 -10.15 -13.87
C LEU A 481 8.61 -9.91 -13.12
N HIS A 482 7.97 -8.80 -13.40
CA HIS A 482 6.61 -8.54 -12.96
C HIS A 482 5.61 -9.01 -14.02
N VAL A 483 4.57 -9.71 -13.60
CA VAL A 483 3.48 -10.15 -14.48
C VAL A 483 2.15 -9.88 -13.83
N HIS A 484 1.28 -9.17 -14.53
CA HIS A 484 -0.11 -8.99 -14.15
C HIS A 484 -0.99 -9.97 -14.93
N ILE A 485 -1.70 -10.82 -14.21
CA ILE A 485 -2.59 -11.83 -14.76
C ILE A 485 -3.99 -11.61 -14.22
N ASP A 486 -4.97 -11.47 -15.12
CA ASP A 486 -6.38 -11.50 -14.78
C ASP A 486 -6.92 -12.90 -14.96
N VAL A 487 -7.65 -13.39 -13.96
CA VAL A 487 -8.32 -14.67 -13.94
C VAL A 487 -9.82 -14.42 -13.76
N PRO A 488 -10.67 -14.72 -14.77
CA PRO A 488 -12.10 -14.56 -14.63
C PRO A 488 -12.65 -15.29 -13.42
N SER A 489 -13.45 -14.61 -12.62
CA SER A 489 -14.13 -15.17 -11.46
C SER A 489 -15.62 -14.92 -11.56
N THR A 490 -16.43 -15.95 -11.34
CA THR A 490 -17.88 -15.85 -11.33
C THR A 490 -18.47 -15.51 -9.97
N ALA A 491 -17.63 -15.57 -8.93
CA ALA A 491 -18.07 -15.29 -7.57
C ALA A 491 -16.92 -14.73 -6.70
N TYR A 492 -17.19 -13.67 -6.01
CA TYR A 492 -16.25 -12.98 -5.14
C TYR A 492 -15.58 -13.83 -4.06
N GLN A 493 -16.34 -14.75 -3.50
CA GLN A 493 -15.89 -15.52 -2.33
C GLN A 493 -15.19 -16.83 -2.69
N SER A 494 -15.26 -17.24 -3.95
CA SER A 494 -14.76 -18.54 -4.41
C SER A 494 -13.83 -18.46 -5.62
N GLY A 495 -13.28 -17.27 -5.89
CA GLY A 495 -12.32 -17.10 -6.97
C GLY A 495 -11.09 -17.99 -6.81
N PRO A 496 -10.46 -18.41 -7.91
CA PRO A 496 -9.35 -19.36 -7.90
C PRO A 496 -8.15 -18.85 -7.10
N LEU A 497 -7.91 -17.54 -7.07
CA LEU A 497 -6.82 -16.95 -6.30
C LEU A 497 -7.11 -16.83 -4.80
N ARG A 498 -8.20 -17.42 -4.34
CA ARG A 498 -8.55 -17.54 -2.91
C ARG A 498 -8.33 -18.93 -2.35
N GLN A 499 -7.88 -19.85 -3.18
CA GLN A 499 -7.63 -21.23 -2.79
C GLN A 499 -6.12 -21.51 -2.78
N SER A 500 -5.56 -21.78 -1.61
CA SER A 500 -4.17 -22.21 -1.49
C SER A 500 -3.91 -23.42 -2.40
N GLY A 501 -2.74 -23.47 -3.01
CA GLY A 501 -2.37 -24.51 -3.97
C GLY A 501 -2.78 -24.20 -5.42
N THR A 502 -3.46 -23.08 -5.70
CA THR A 502 -3.63 -22.62 -7.08
C THR A 502 -2.27 -22.39 -7.71
N SER A 503 -2.03 -22.97 -8.88
CA SER A 503 -0.79 -22.83 -9.65
C SER A 503 -0.99 -21.99 -10.90
N ILE A 504 0.00 -21.17 -11.21
CA ILE A 504 0.10 -20.40 -12.44
C ILE A 504 1.42 -20.78 -13.10
N GLU A 505 1.34 -21.31 -14.30
CA GLU A 505 2.50 -21.74 -15.09
C GLU A 505 2.72 -20.72 -16.21
N LEU A 506 3.94 -20.21 -16.30
CA LEU A 506 4.36 -19.22 -17.28
C LEU A 506 5.61 -19.72 -18.01
N SER A 507 5.76 -19.26 -19.24
CA SER A 507 7.01 -19.35 -19.99
C SER A 507 7.42 -17.98 -20.50
N ALA A 508 8.73 -17.73 -20.58
CA ALA A 508 9.28 -16.47 -21.03
C ALA A 508 10.60 -16.70 -21.78
N ALA A 509 10.83 -15.98 -22.86
CA ALA A 509 12.12 -16.00 -23.56
C ALA A 509 13.14 -15.12 -22.83
N LEU A 510 14.32 -15.67 -22.56
CA LEU A 510 15.44 -15.00 -21.91
C LEU A 510 16.35 -14.30 -22.92
#